data_ebc9b2cf0787eff497db1d99694b6673
#
_entry.id   ebc9b2cf0787eff497db1d99694b6673
#
_cell.length_a   1.000
_cell.length_b   1.000
_cell.length_c   1.000
_cell.angle_alpha   90.00
_cell.angle_beta   90.00
_cell.angle_gamma   90.00
#
_symmetry.space_group_name_H-M   'P 1'
#
loop_
_entity.id
_entity.type
_entity.pdbx_description
1 polymer ?
#
loop_
_entity_poly.entity_id
_entity_poly.type
_entity_poly.pdbx_seq_one_letter_code
_entity_poly.pdbx_strand_id
1 'polypeptide(L)'
;PLGFVYSDGKFYFFCYHDNHIEDGPTKYVVERMDDTAVEQEKITDSELYKNFDLSEYKKELFSMYSGERREVTLIFPQKLLNVAYERFGRDITPNPCGENDYRITVPVQVSKTFFGWLASFGGAVRLYAPEDVKDRYEEFIKSLIQGMEKN
;
A
#
# COMPACT_ATOMS: atom_id res chain seq x y z
N PRO A 1 -18.38 -6.95 7.20
CA PRO A 1 -17.11 -7.63 6.85
C PRO A 1 -16.88 -7.60 5.33
N LEU A 2 -15.63 -7.36 4.91
CA LEU A 2 -15.18 -7.42 3.53
C LEU A 2 -14.38 -8.70 3.24
N GLY A 3 -13.65 -9.18 4.24
CA GLY A 3 -12.89 -10.41 4.13
C GLY A 3 -11.67 -10.47 5.03
N PHE A 4 -10.89 -11.53 4.83
CA PHE A 4 -9.65 -11.79 5.56
C PHE A 4 -8.45 -11.78 4.61
N VAL A 5 -7.34 -11.24 5.09
CA VAL A 5 -6.05 -11.27 4.39
C VAL A 5 -4.98 -11.80 5.33
N TYR A 6 -4.20 -12.76 4.86
CA TYR A 6 -2.97 -13.19 5.54
C TYR A 6 -1.79 -12.40 4.99
N SER A 7 -1.03 -11.74 5.85
CA SER A 7 0.18 -11.00 5.51
C SER A 7 1.11 -10.90 6.70
N ASP A 8 2.42 -11.01 6.46
CA ASP A 8 3.47 -10.86 7.46
C ASP A 8 3.24 -11.70 8.74
N GLY A 9 2.76 -12.94 8.56
CA GLY A 9 2.52 -13.87 9.66
C GLY A 9 1.26 -13.63 10.47
N LYS A 10 0.35 -12.74 10.02
CA LYS A 10 -0.88 -12.36 10.73
C LYS A 10 -2.09 -12.43 9.82
N PHE A 11 -3.24 -12.69 10.42
CA PHE A 11 -4.52 -12.50 9.77
C PHE A 11 -5.07 -11.11 10.04
N TYR A 12 -5.53 -10.45 8.98
CA TYR A 12 -6.20 -9.17 9.03
C TYR A 12 -7.65 -9.33 8.58
N PHE A 13 -8.56 -8.83 9.40
CA PHE A 13 -9.98 -8.73 9.09
C PHE A 13 -10.30 -7.33 8.58
N PHE A 14 -10.95 -7.25 7.42
CA PHE A 14 -11.34 -5.99 6.81
C PHE A 14 -12.84 -5.81 6.90
N CYS A 15 -13.27 -4.63 7.30
CA CYS A 15 -14.67 -4.22 7.32
C CYS A 15 -14.79 -2.71 7.12
N TYR A 16 -15.97 -2.25 6.76
CA TYR A 16 -16.32 -0.85 6.92
C TYR A 16 -16.86 -0.63 8.34
N HIS A 17 -16.53 0.53 8.89
CA HIS A 17 -17.07 1.00 10.16
C HIS A 17 -18.03 2.16 9.89
N ASP A 18 -19.25 2.09 10.44
CA ASP A 18 -20.32 3.04 10.11
C ASP A 18 -19.94 4.52 10.33
N ASN A 19 -19.10 4.79 11.32
CA ASN A 19 -18.65 6.15 11.64
C ASN A 19 -17.49 6.65 10.79
N HIS A 20 -16.88 5.78 9.95
CA HIS A 20 -15.65 6.06 9.21
C HIS A 20 -15.67 5.48 7.79
N ILE A 21 -16.85 5.39 7.19
CA ILE A 21 -17.01 4.81 5.84
C ILE A 21 -16.18 5.57 4.80
N GLU A 22 -16.12 6.91 4.93
CA GLU A 22 -15.39 7.78 4.01
C GLU A 22 -13.88 7.60 4.06
N ASP A 23 -13.35 7.09 5.17
CA ASP A 23 -11.92 6.84 5.36
C ASP A 23 -11.46 5.51 4.69
N GLY A 24 -12.40 4.77 4.11
CA GLY A 24 -12.15 3.46 3.52
C GLY A 24 -12.23 2.30 4.52
N PRO A 25 -11.80 1.09 4.11
CA PRO A 25 -11.89 -0.09 4.96
C PRO A 25 -11.02 -0.01 6.20
N THR A 26 -11.62 -0.30 7.35
CA THR A 26 -10.88 -0.51 8.60
C THR A 26 -10.35 -1.93 8.63
N LYS A 27 -9.16 -2.11 9.20
CA LYS A 27 -8.52 -3.41 9.36
C LYS A 27 -8.23 -3.70 10.83
N TYR A 28 -8.52 -4.92 11.22
CA TYR A 28 -8.24 -5.45 12.54
C TYR A 28 -7.27 -6.61 12.44
N VAL A 29 -6.32 -6.68 13.36
CA VAL A 29 -5.44 -7.85 13.52
C VAL A 29 -6.24 -8.89 14.30
N VAL A 30 -6.50 -10.07 13.69
CA VAL A 30 -7.39 -11.08 14.27
C VAL A 30 -6.91 -11.52 15.65
N GLU A 31 -5.61 -11.67 15.85
CA GLU A 31 -5.00 -12.07 17.12
C GLU A 31 -5.18 -11.04 18.27
N ARG A 32 -5.70 -9.86 17.94
CA ARG A 32 -6.00 -8.78 18.93
C ARG A 32 -7.49 -8.58 19.14
N MET A 33 -8.32 -9.42 18.53
CA MET A 33 -9.76 -9.33 18.64
C MET A 33 -10.21 -10.21 19.81
N ASP A 34 -10.84 -9.60 20.81
CA ASP A 34 -11.43 -10.29 21.94
C ASP A 34 -12.96 -10.18 21.87
N ASP A 35 -13.66 -11.11 22.52
CA ASP A 35 -15.11 -11.12 22.67
C ASP A 35 -15.92 -10.98 21.37
N THR A 36 -15.45 -11.64 20.32
CA THR A 36 -16.14 -11.62 19.03
C THR A 36 -17.38 -12.49 19.06
N ALA A 37 -18.50 -11.97 18.54
CA ALA A 37 -19.75 -12.68 18.39
C ALA A 37 -20.34 -12.53 16.99
N VAL A 38 -21.10 -13.53 16.57
CA VAL A 38 -21.88 -13.44 15.33
C VAL A 38 -23.23 -12.82 15.66
N GLU A 39 -23.46 -11.63 15.14
CA GLU A 39 -24.74 -10.96 15.26
C GLU A 39 -25.80 -11.58 14.33
N GLN A 40 -27.06 -11.50 14.74
CA GLN A 40 -28.18 -11.99 13.91
C GLN A 40 -28.59 -10.99 12.83
N GLU A 41 -28.15 -9.74 12.93
CA GLU A 41 -28.40 -8.72 11.92
C GLU A 41 -27.66 -9.07 10.63
N LYS A 42 -28.41 -9.03 9.54
CA LYS A 42 -27.83 -9.22 8.21
C LYS A 42 -27.05 -7.96 7.81
N ILE A 43 -25.90 -8.18 7.21
CA ILE A 43 -25.13 -7.09 6.57
C ILE A 43 -26.04 -6.42 5.55
N THR A 44 -26.14 -5.10 5.62
CA THR A 44 -26.86 -4.31 4.63
C THR A 44 -26.22 -4.53 3.27
N ASP A 45 -27.02 -4.96 2.30
CA ASP A 45 -26.57 -5.21 0.92
C ASP A 45 -26.38 -3.86 0.20
N SER A 46 -25.28 -3.19 0.51
CA SER A 46 -24.95 -1.90 -0.08
C SER A 46 -24.01 -2.07 -1.28
N GLU A 47 -24.11 -1.16 -2.25
CA GLU A 47 -23.21 -1.05 -3.40
C GLU A 47 -21.73 -1.01 -2.96
N LEU A 48 -21.46 -0.45 -1.78
CA LEU A 48 -20.15 -0.34 -1.18
C LEU A 48 -19.48 -1.72 -0.98
N TYR A 49 -20.25 -2.73 -0.52
CA TYR A 49 -19.73 -4.08 -0.32
C TYR A 49 -19.63 -4.87 -1.61
N LYS A 50 -20.54 -4.61 -2.57
CA LYS A 50 -20.57 -5.33 -3.85
C LYS A 50 -19.40 -4.96 -4.74
N ASN A 51 -19.00 -3.70 -4.71
CA ASN A 51 -18.00 -3.15 -5.62
C ASN A 51 -16.59 -3.10 -5.02
N PHE A 52 -16.40 -3.56 -3.77
CA PHE A 52 -15.08 -3.56 -3.13
C PHE A 52 -14.28 -4.80 -3.50
N ASP A 53 -13.16 -4.62 -4.18
CA ASP A 53 -12.19 -5.68 -4.47
C ASP A 53 -11.05 -5.65 -3.46
N LEU A 54 -11.11 -6.60 -2.50
CA LEU A 54 -10.08 -6.74 -1.47
C LEU A 54 -8.71 -7.12 -2.05
N SER A 55 -8.68 -7.85 -3.17
CA SER A 55 -7.43 -8.26 -3.82
C SER A 55 -6.72 -7.08 -4.45
N GLU A 56 -7.48 -6.20 -5.11
CA GLU A 56 -6.93 -4.97 -5.69
C GLU A 56 -6.49 -3.99 -4.58
N TYR A 57 -7.34 -3.80 -3.56
CA TYR A 57 -7.00 -2.93 -2.43
C TYR A 57 -5.71 -3.38 -1.71
N LYS A 58 -5.51 -4.70 -1.57
CA LYS A 58 -4.29 -5.27 -0.98
C LYS A 58 -3.02 -4.89 -1.76
N LYS A 59 -3.09 -4.78 -3.09
CA LYS A 59 -1.93 -4.41 -3.92
C LYS A 59 -1.42 -2.99 -3.61
N GLU A 60 -2.31 -2.10 -3.20
CA GLU A 60 -1.97 -0.72 -2.85
C GLU A 60 -1.33 -0.59 -1.46
N LEU A 61 -1.53 -1.58 -0.57
CA LEU A 61 -1.05 -1.56 0.80
C LEU A 61 0.38 -2.10 0.90
N PHE A 62 1.22 -1.43 1.66
CA PHE A 62 2.56 -1.90 2.03
C PHE A 62 2.55 -2.41 3.47
N SER A 63 2.80 -3.73 3.67
CA SER A 63 2.74 -4.41 4.97
C SER A 63 1.46 -4.09 5.75
N MET A 64 0.31 -4.04 5.06
CA MET A 64 -0.99 -3.71 5.65
C MET A 64 -1.07 -2.32 6.32
N TYR A 65 -0.18 -1.39 6.00
CA TYR A 65 -0.30 -0.01 6.47
C TYR A 65 -1.10 0.83 5.48
N SER A 66 -2.17 1.47 5.98
CA SER A 66 -2.95 2.43 5.22
C SER A 66 -2.26 3.80 5.20
N GLY A 67 -2.53 4.55 4.17
CA GLY A 67 -2.12 5.93 4.02
C GLY A 67 -3.06 6.63 3.05
N GLU A 68 -2.70 7.80 2.60
CA GLU A 68 -3.40 8.48 1.53
C GLU A 68 -3.22 7.73 0.20
N ARG A 69 -4.32 7.36 -0.46
CA ARG A 69 -4.26 6.71 -1.78
C ARG A 69 -3.83 7.72 -2.83
N ARG A 70 -2.72 7.45 -3.49
CA ARG A 70 -2.15 8.31 -4.56
C ARG A 70 -1.70 7.46 -5.74
N GLU A 71 -1.85 7.97 -6.93
CA GLU A 71 -1.13 7.45 -8.09
C GLU A 71 0.30 7.95 -8.05
N VAL A 72 1.25 7.03 -8.07
CA VAL A 72 2.68 7.35 -8.10
C VAL A 72 3.32 6.79 -9.36
N THR A 73 4.28 7.53 -9.88
CA THR A 73 5.12 7.07 -10.98
C THR A 73 6.49 6.69 -10.45
N LEU A 74 6.86 5.44 -10.65
CA LEU A 74 8.14 4.86 -10.26
C LEU A 74 8.99 4.58 -11.49
N ILE A 75 10.30 4.69 -11.35
CA ILE A 75 11.26 4.30 -12.38
C ILE A 75 12.03 3.08 -11.88
N PHE A 76 11.93 2.01 -12.65
CA PHE A 76 12.62 0.75 -12.41
C PHE A 76 13.69 0.51 -13.46
N PRO A 77 14.91 0.11 -13.09
CA PRO A 77 15.84 -0.45 -14.06
C PRO A 77 15.31 -1.80 -14.56
N GLN A 78 15.62 -2.16 -15.79
CA GLN A 78 15.17 -3.39 -16.46
C GLN A 78 15.36 -4.65 -15.60
N LYS A 79 16.49 -4.74 -14.90
CA LYS A 79 16.83 -5.88 -14.02
C LYS A 79 15.90 -6.04 -12.81
N LEU A 80 15.12 -5.00 -12.45
CA LEU A 80 14.18 -5.02 -11.34
C LEU A 80 12.71 -5.01 -11.79
N LEU A 81 12.40 -5.16 -13.07
CA LEU A 81 11.02 -5.18 -13.55
C LEU A 81 10.21 -6.35 -12.99
N ASN A 82 10.85 -7.50 -12.71
CA ASN A 82 10.19 -8.62 -12.06
C ASN A 82 9.64 -8.21 -10.67
N VAL A 83 10.37 -7.41 -9.92
CA VAL A 83 9.91 -6.88 -8.61
C VAL A 83 8.66 -6.02 -8.76
N ALA A 84 8.59 -5.20 -9.83
CA ALA A 84 7.41 -4.41 -10.12
C ALA A 84 6.20 -5.31 -10.42
N TYR A 85 6.35 -6.34 -11.26
CA TYR A 85 5.29 -7.30 -11.56
C TYR A 85 4.85 -8.12 -10.34
N GLU A 86 5.79 -8.54 -9.51
CA GLU A 86 5.49 -9.26 -8.26
C GLU A 86 4.71 -8.38 -7.27
N ARG A 87 5.07 -7.10 -7.21
CA ARG A 87 4.47 -6.16 -6.25
C ARG A 87 3.13 -5.62 -6.70
N PHE A 88 3.01 -5.20 -7.95
CA PHE A 88 1.84 -4.47 -8.46
C PHE A 88 0.95 -5.31 -9.39
N GLY A 89 1.35 -6.54 -9.69
CA GLY A 89 0.61 -7.44 -10.57
C GLY A 89 1.06 -7.35 -12.02
N ARG A 90 0.50 -8.23 -12.85
CA ARG A 90 0.90 -8.36 -14.25
C ARG A 90 0.24 -7.35 -15.19
N ASP A 91 -0.77 -6.64 -14.69
CA ASP A 91 -1.55 -5.69 -15.49
C ASP A 91 -0.89 -4.31 -15.60
N ILE A 92 0.26 -4.11 -14.92
CA ILE A 92 1.04 -2.88 -15.06
C ILE A 92 1.64 -2.76 -16.46
N THR A 93 1.73 -1.54 -16.96
CA THR A 93 2.31 -1.23 -18.26
C THR A 93 3.62 -0.46 -18.10
N PRO A 94 4.77 -1.14 -18.15
CA PRO A 94 6.07 -0.46 -18.12
C PRO A 94 6.31 0.31 -19.42
N ASN A 95 6.59 1.61 -19.33
CA ASN A 95 6.93 2.46 -20.46
C ASN A 95 8.43 2.77 -20.44
N PRO A 96 9.19 2.49 -21.51
CA PRO A 96 10.61 2.80 -21.59
C PRO A 96 10.87 4.29 -21.35
N CYS A 97 11.91 4.61 -20.54
CA CYS A 97 12.29 5.99 -20.22
C CYS A 97 13.81 6.12 -20.02
N GLY A 98 14.57 5.86 -21.06
CA GLY A 98 16.03 5.80 -21.07
C GLY A 98 16.53 4.50 -21.68
N GLU A 99 17.82 4.22 -21.58
CA GLU A 99 18.40 3.02 -22.22
C GLU A 99 17.94 1.71 -21.57
N ASN A 100 17.85 1.68 -20.24
CA ASN A 100 17.51 0.46 -19.47
C ASN A 100 16.54 0.75 -18.31
N ASP A 101 15.79 1.83 -18.38
CA ASP A 101 14.83 2.22 -17.34
C ASP A 101 13.40 2.18 -17.89
N TYR A 102 12.47 1.85 -17.00
CA TYR A 102 11.04 1.78 -17.28
C TYR A 102 10.25 2.57 -16.27
N ARG A 103 9.31 3.36 -16.76
CA ARG A 103 8.36 4.13 -15.95
C ARG A 103 7.08 3.33 -15.77
N ILE A 104 6.61 3.22 -14.53
CA ILE A 104 5.38 2.54 -14.15
C ILE A 104 4.56 3.47 -13.28
N THR A 105 3.28 3.67 -13.62
CA THR A 105 2.33 4.44 -12.79
C THR A 105 1.35 3.48 -12.14
N VAL A 106 1.26 3.54 -10.82
CA VAL A 106 0.48 2.62 -10.00
C VAL A 106 -0.18 3.33 -8.82
N PRO A 107 -1.37 2.91 -8.39
CA PRO A 107 -1.96 3.39 -7.15
C PRO A 107 -1.25 2.76 -5.95
N VAL A 108 -0.97 3.57 -4.93
CA VAL A 108 -0.39 3.12 -3.66
C VAL A 108 -1.00 3.86 -2.47
N GLN A 109 -0.97 3.22 -1.30
CA GLN A 109 -1.21 3.88 -0.02
C GLN A 109 0.12 4.49 0.45
N VAL A 110 0.26 5.81 0.34
CA VAL A 110 1.49 6.52 0.71
C VAL A 110 1.67 6.46 2.22
N SER A 111 2.70 5.75 2.66
CA SER A 111 2.96 5.45 4.07
C SER A 111 4.47 5.31 4.32
N LYS A 112 4.86 5.31 5.59
CA LYS A 112 6.26 5.04 5.98
C LYS A 112 6.75 3.67 5.50
N THR A 113 5.87 2.68 5.41
CA THR A 113 6.21 1.35 4.89
C THR A 113 6.42 1.35 3.38
N PHE A 114 5.63 2.12 2.63
CA PHE A 114 5.89 2.36 1.20
C PHE A 114 7.27 3.02 0.99
N PHE A 115 7.58 4.05 1.77
CA PHE A 115 8.87 4.73 1.70
C PHE A 115 10.03 3.81 2.13
N GLY A 116 9.85 3.00 3.17
CA GLY A 116 10.84 1.99 3.58
C GLY A 116 11.10 0.95 2.49
N TRP A 117 10.04 0.52 1.80
CA TRP A 117 10.17 -0.38 0.65
C TRP A 117 10.95 0.26 -0.48
N LEU A 118 10.68 1.53 -0.84
CA LEU A 118 11.49 2.26 -1.83
C LEU A 118 12.95 2.38 -1.40
N ALA A 119 13.20 2.73 -0.14
CA ALA A 119 14.55 2.89 0.39
C ALA A 119 15.35 1.58 0.36
N SER A 120 14.67 0.41 0.47
CA SER A 120 15.32 -0.91 0.44
C SER A 120 16.09 -1.20 -0.86
N PHE A 121 15.77 -0.49 -1.95
CA PHE A 121 16.47 -0.62 -3.24
C PHE A 121 17.71 0.27 -3.35
N GLY A 122 18.09 1.00 -2.30
CA GLY A 122 19.28 1.84 -2.30
C GLY A 122 19.32 2.90 -3.41
N GLY A 123 18.15 3.41 -3.83
CA GLY A 123 18.00 4.39 -4.91
C GLY A 123 17.91 3.79 -6.33
N ALA A 124 18.02 2.47 -6.48
CA ALA A 124 17.86 1.83 -7.80
C ALA A 124 16.42 1.97 -8.34
N VAL A 125 15.42 1.87 -7.47
CA VAL A 125 14.03 2.24 -7.79
C VAL A 125 13.81 3.68 -7.35
N ARG A 126 13.28 4.51 -8.22
CA ARG A 126 13.14 5.96 -7.99
C ARG A 126 11.68 6.38 -8.04
N LEU A 127 11.26 7.21 -7.11
CA LEU A 127 9.98 7.90 -7.13
C LEU A 127 10.10 9.13 -8.05
N TYR A 128 9.36 9.11 -9.15
CA TYR A 128 9.42 10.15 -10.18
C TYR A 128 8.33 11.22 -9.99
N ALA A 129 7.12 10.80 -9.66
CA ALA A 129 5.96 11.68 -9.45
C ALA A 129 4.95 11.06 -8.47
N PRO A 130 4.06 11.85 -7.87
CA PRO A 130 3.98 13.31 -7.93
C PRO A 130 4.99 14.00 -6.99
N GLU A 131 5.19 15.31 -7.17
CA GLU A 131 6.22 16.07 -6.44
C GLU A 131 5.98 16.09 -4.93
N ASP A 132 4.75 16.30 -4.48
CA ASP A 132 4.41 16.31 -3.05
C ASP A 132 4.72 14.97 -2.35
N VAL A 133 4.61 13.84 -3.04
CA VAL A 133 4.99 12.52 -2.50
C VAL A 133 6.51 12.37 -2.48
N LYS A 134 7.23 12.96 -3.46
CA LYS A 134 8.71 13.01 -3.46
C LYS A 134 9.23 13.81 -2.28
N ASP A 135 8.64 14.99 -2.01
CA ASP A 135 9.00 15.83 -0.87
C ASP A 135 8.83 15.05 0.45
N ARG A 136 7.72 14.36 0.61
CA ARG A 136 7.44 13.51 1.78
C ARG A 136 8.43 12.34 1.90
N TYR A 137 8.85 11.77 0.78
CA TYR A 137 9.87 10.72 0.78
C TYR A 137 11.24 11.26 1.17
N GLU A 138 11.61 12.44 0.70
CA GLU A 138 12.84 13.13 1.08
C GLU A 138 12.88 13.45 2.58
N GLU A 139 11.77 13.95 3.14
CA GLU A 139 11.62 14.16 4.58
C GLU A 139 11.76 12.86 5.37
N PHE A 140 11.17 11.76 4.88
CA PHE A 140 11.32 10.45 5.48
C PHE A 140 12.80 10.02 5.53
N ILE A 141 13.54 10.15 4.43
CA ILE A 141 15.00 9.83 4.39
C ILE A 141 15.79 10.71 5.36
N LYS A 142 15.52 12.02 5.39
CA LYS A 142 16.16 12.94 6.36
C LYS A 142 15.90 12.51 7.80
N SER A 143 14.67 12.08 8.10
CA SER A 143 14.32 11.61 9.45
C SER A 143 15.08 10.36 9.88
N LEU A 144 15.37 9.45 8.93
CA LEU A 144 16.19 8.26 9.21
C LEU A 144 17.63 8.65 9.55
N ILE A 145 18.24 9.57 8.81
CA ILE A 145 19.60 10.07 9.07
C ILE A 145 19.67 10.72 10.45
N GLN A 146 18.72 11.61 10.76
CA GLN A 146 18.64 12.27 12.07
C GLN A 146 18.46 11.28 13.23
N GLY A 147 17.73 10.18 13.00
CA GLY A 147 17.56 9.11 13.97
C GLY A 147 18.85 8.36 14.30
N MET A 148 19.78 8.28 13.34
CA MET A 148 21.09 7.65 13.53
C MET A 148 22.09 8.55 14.28
N GLU A 149 21.92 9.87 14.20
CA GLU A 149 22.80 10.87 14.85
C GLU A 149 22.44 11.13 16.32
N LYS A 150 21.25 10.70 16.76
CA LYS A 150 20.82 10.81 18.17
C LYS A 150 21.40 9.63 18.98
N ASN A 151 22.62 9.82 19.50
CA ASN A 151 23.23 8.99 20.55
C ASN A 151 23.00 9.63 21.91
#